data_3713caadc1513fa9bcde23e8258f460b
#
_entry.id   3713caadc1513fa9bcde23e8258f460b
#
_cell.length_a   1.000
_cell.length_b   1.000
_cell.length_c   1.000
_cell.angle_alpha   90.00
_cell.angle_beta   90.00
_cell.angle_gamma   90.00
#
_symmetry.space_group_name_H-M   'P 1'
#
loop_
_entity.id
_entity.type
_entity.pdbx_description
1 polymer ?
#
loop_
_entity_poly.entity_id
_entity_poly.type
_entity_poly.pdbx_seq_one_letter_code
_entity_poly.pdbx_strand_id
1 'polypeptide(L)'
;MVTVDELRTEVSTRADRLGLPSWPAPRPPMASPREEEYSRITEPRRYRIVHERARVWAQVLTERLDVTATELAPGTWQGLGSLDRFDRGVRLSAALPGTLDLLLLELDVVPTDGPAGATLPVLGVCVDRPDIGVTMQPDCGCDACDTGSADLLSAIDEPIMALIGGPYVILHAERWHAQWHHGGGQSSSDGGGPDHRELMQLCVRLAAGEEVQLPSDATALIGRSWLPSH
;
A
#
# COMPACT_ATOMS: atom_id res chain seq x y z
N MET A 1 -24.50 -3.80 -8.65
CA MET A 1 -23.24 -3.05 -8.86
C MET A 1 -22.29 -3.42 -7.74
N VAL A 2 -21.02 -3.69 -8.05
CA VAL A 2 -20.02 -4.07 -7.05
C VAL A 2 -19.59 -2.83 -6.27
N THR A 3 -19.46 -2.93 -4.95
CA THR A 3 -18.93 -1.89 -4.06
C THR A 3 -17.54 -2.26 -3.56
N VAL A 4 -16.79 -1.29 -3.05
CA VAL A 4 -15.46 -1.51 -2.45
C VAL A 4 -15.54 -2.47 -1.27
N ASP A 5 -16.57 -2.34 -0.43
CA ASP A 5 -16.78 -3.20 0.74
C ASP A 5 -17.11 -4.65 0.37
N GLU A 6 -17.87 -4.86 -0.71
CA GLU A 6 -18.12 -6.21 -1.25
C GLU A 6 -16.82 -6.85 -1.76
N LEU A 7 -15.96 -6.10 -2.45
CA LEU A 7 -14.65 -6.58 -2.89
C LEU A 7 -13.78 -6.96 -1.70
N ARG A 8 -13.68 -6.10 -0.68
CA ARG A 8 -12.94 -6.39 0.56
C ARG A 8 -13.45 -7.65 1.26
N THR A 9 -14.77 -7.79 1.35
CA THR A 9 -15.41 -8.96 1.97
C THR A 9 -15.06 -10.25 1.21
N GLU A 10 -15.08 -10.19 -0.11
CA GLU A 10 -14.70 -11.33 -0.95
C GLU A 10 -13.22 -11.67 -0.81
N VAL A 11 -12.33 -10.67 -0.80
CA VAL A 11 -10.90 -10.85 -0.55
C VAL A 11 -10.66 -11.52 0.80
N SER A 12 -11.33 -11.06 1.87
CA SER A 12 -11.22 -11.66 3.21
C SER A 12 -11.71 -13.12 3.22
N THR A 13 -12.85 -13.38 2.62
CA THR A 13 -13.41 -14.74 2.52
C THR A 13 -12.49 -15.70 1.76
N ARG A 14 -11.83 -15.24 0.69
CA ARG A 14 -10.90 -16.07 -0.08
C ARG A 14 -9.60 -16.30 0.68
N ALA A 15 -9.06 -15.25 1.32
CA ALA A 15 -7.85 -15.36 2.14
C ALA A 15 -8.03 -16.32 3.32
N ASP A 16 -9.17 -16.30 3.99
CA ASP A 16 -9.49 -17.21 5.10
C ASP A 16 -9.44 -18.69 4.68
N ARG A 17 -9.84 -18.99 3.43
CA ARG A 17 -9.81 -20.36 2.88
C ARG A 17 -8.39 -20.87 2.60
N LEU A 18 -7.39 -19.99 2.55
CA LEU A 18 -5.99 -20.37 2.33
C LEU A 18 -5.34 -20.94 3.60
N GLY A 19 -5.99 -20.84 4.78
CA GLY A 19 -5.45 -21.34 6.04
C GLY A 19 -4.12 -20.66 6.42
N LEU A 20 -3.99 -19.37 6.13
CA LEU A 20 -2.79 -18.59 6.41
C LEU A 20 -2.60 -18.36 7.91
N PRO A 21 -1.37 -18.10 8.37
CA PRO A 21 -1.13 -17.74 9.75
C PRO A 21 -1.96 -16.54 10.18
N SER A 22 -2.57 -16.64 11.36
CA SER A 22 -3.26 -15.54 12.02
C SER A 22 -2.78 -15.45 13.47
N TRP A 23 -2.47 -14.24 13.92
CA TRP A 23 -2.01 -14.00 15.29
C TRP A 23 -2.58 -12.70 15.83
N PRO A 24 -2.87 -12.63 17.14
CA PRO A 24 -3.34 -11.41 17.78
C PRO A 24 -2.18 -10.41 17.96
N ALA A 25 -2.52 -9.16 18.25
CA ALA A 25 -1.55 -8.21 18.74
C ALA A 25 -0.81 -8.78 19.96
N PRO A 26 0.55 -8.77 19.98
CA PRO A 26 1.31 -9.40 21.06
C PRO A 26 1.22 -8.64 22.38
N ARG A 27 0.75 -7.41 22.36
CA ARG A 27 0.66 -6.52 23.52
C ARG A 27 -0.72 -5.89 23.64
N PRO A 28 -1.16 -5.59 24.87
CA PRO A 28 -2.36 -4.75 25.07
C PRO A 28 -2.17 -3.36 24.44
N PRO A 29 -3.25 -2.68 24.08
CA PRO A 29 -3.20 -1.28 23.65
C PRO A 29 -2.43 -0.41 24.67
N MET A 30 -1.61 0.51 24.18
CA MET A 30 -0.78 1.43 24.98
C MET A 30 0.39 0.79 25.76
N ALA A 31 0.61 -0.50 25.68
CA ALA A 31 1.80 -1.11 26.26
C ALA A 31 3.02 -0.87 25.37
N SER A 32 4.10 -0.33 25.95
CA SER A 32 5.36 -0.13 25.23
C SER A 32 6.06 -1.48 24.98
N PRO A 33 6.69 -1.65 23.81
CA PRO A 33 7.58 -2.78 23.57
C PRO A 33 8.76 -2.79 24.54
N ARG A 34 9.32 -3.97 24.80
CA ARG A 34 10.57 -4.09 25.55
C ARG A 34 11.76 -3.81 24.63
N GLU A 35 12.87 -3.35 25.19
CA GLU A 35 14.05 -2.97 24.42
C GLU A 35 14.57 -4.11 23.54
N GLU A 36 14.55 -5.34 24.04
CA GLU A 36 15.00 -6.52 23.32
C GLU A 36 14.07 -6.98 22.17
N GLU A 37 12.88 -6.37 22.01
CA GLU A 37 11.95 -6.65 20.92
C GLU A 37 12.25 -5.82 19.67
N TYR A 38 12.98 -4.69 19.84
CA TYR A 38 13.45 -3.90 18.73
C TYR A 38 14.54 -4.65 17.95
N SER A 39 14.49 -4.58 16.64
CA SER A 39 15.37 -5.30 15.70
C SER A 39 15.26 -6.83 15.73
N ARG A 40 14.64 -7.45 16.73
CA ARG A 40 14.40 -8.89 16.77
C ARG A 40 13.22 -9.27 15.89
N ILE A 41 13.39 -10.28 15.03
CA ILE A 41 12.34 -10.86 14.17
C ILE A 41 12.24 -12.34 14.50
N THR A 42 11.26 -12.73 15.31
CA THR A 42 11.14 -14.12 15.80
C THR A 42 10.58 -15.07 14.75
N GLU A 43 9.53 -14.68 14.04
CA GLU A 43 8.80 -15.53 13.06
C GLU A 43 8.63 -14.83 11.71
N PRO A 44 9.70 -14.54 10.94
CA PRO A 44 9.57 -13.77 9.71
C PRO A 44 8.67 -14.46 8.67
N ARG A 45 8.61 -15.78 8.62
CA ARG A 45 7.80 -16.53 7.65
C ARG A 45 6.30 -16.34 7.81
N ARG A 46 5.80 -15.92 8.97
CA ARG A 46 4.37 -15.65 9.17
C ARG A 46 3.88 -14.50 8.29
N TYR A 47 4.78 -13.55 7.99
CA TYR A 47 4.49 -12.41 7.13
C TYR A 47 4.21 -12.75 5.65
N ARG A 48 4.35 -14.04 5.24
CA ARG A 48 3.91 -14.49 3.90
C ARG A 48 2.45 -14.12 3.58
N ILE A 49 1.65 -13.84 4.60
CA ILE A 49 0.26 -13.42 4.44
C ILE A 49 0.12 -12.14 3.63
N VAL A 50 1.14 -11.24 3.62
CA VAL A 50 1.08 -9.99 2.86
C VAL A 50 1.13 -10.25 1.35
N HIS A 51 1.96 -11.20 0.89
CA HIS A 51 2.00 -11.60 -0.52
C HIS A 51 0.73 -12.34 -0.93
N GLU A 52 0.23 -13.25 -0.10
CA GLU A 52 -1.01 -13.97 -0.39
C GLU A 52 -2.22 -13.01 -0.42
N ARG A 53 -2.27 -12.02 0.49
CA ARG A 53 -3.31 -10.98 0.46
C ARG A 53 -3.29 -10.18 -0.84
N ALA A 54 -2.11 -9.78 -1.29
CA ALA A 54 -1.92 -9.07 -2.55
C ALA A 54 -2.41 -9.91 -3.76
N ARG A 55 -2.07 -11.19 -3.82
CA ARG A 55 -2.51 -12.10 -4.88
C ARG A 55 -4.02 -12.28 -4.89
N VAL A 56 -4.64 -12.40 -3.71
CA VAL A 56 -6.11 -12.50 -3.61
C VAL A 56 -6.76 -11.20 -4.09
N TRP A 57 -6.20 -10.03 -3.74
CA TRP A 57 -6.68 -8.75 -4.28
C TRP A 57 -6.58 -8.71 -5.81
N ALA A 58 -5.42 -9.07 -6.37
CA ALA A 58 -5.23 -9.11 -7.82
C ALA A 58 -6.26 -10.01 -8.51
N GLN A 59 -6.48 -11.21 -7.96
CA GLN A 59 -7.47 -12.15 -8.48
C GLN A 59 -8.90 -11.60 -8.39
N VAL A 60 -9.32 -11.07 -7.25
CA VAL A 60 -10.67 -10.53 -7.07
C VAL A 60 -10.92 -9.34 -8.00
N LEU A 61 -9.96 -8.43 -8.13
CA LEU A 61 -10.11 -7.28 -9.01
C LEU A 61 -10.23 -7.67 -10.48
N THR A 62 -9.43 -8.64 -10.95
CA THR A 62 -9.52 -9.13 -12.33
C THR A 62 -10.79 -9.93 -12.62
N GLU A 63 -11.35 -10.63 -11.63
CA GLU A 63 -12.58 -11.41 -11.80
C GLU A 63 -13.86 -10.56 -11.67
N ARG A 64 -13.83 -9.49 -10.88
CA ARG A 64 -15.02 -8.72 -10.52
C ARG A 64 -15.13 -7.39 -11.26
N LEU A 65 -14.02 -6.87 -11.76
CA LEU A 65 -13.93 -5.61 -12.50
C LEU A 65 -13.26 -5.85 -13.86
N ASP A 66 -13.42 -4.91 -14.78
CA ASP A 66 -12.71 -4.92 -16.07
C ASP A 66 -11.27 -4.42 -15.85
N VAL A 67 -10.43 -5.30 -15.29
CA VAL A 67 -9.04 -5.04 -14.89
C VAL A 67 -8.12 -6.03 -15.57
N THR A 68 -7.07 -5.51 -16.19
CA THR A 68 -5.97 -6.31 -16.75
C THR A 68 -4.84 -6.43 -15.74
N ALA A 69 -4.39 -7.65 -15.50
CA ALA A 69 -3.21 -7.93 -14.70
C ALA A 69 -2.00 -8.20 -15.61
N THR A 70 -0.89 -7.50 -15.38
CA THR A 70 0.38 -7.69 -16.09
C THR A 70 1.48 -7.99 -15.09
N GLU A 71 2.15 -9.12 -15.25
CA GLU A 71 3.30 -9.48 -14.41
C GLU A 71 4.46 -8.50 -14.64
N LEU A 72 5.11 -8.11 -13.57
CA LEU A 72 6.31 -7.28 -13.60
C LEU A 72 7.54 -8.15 -13.31
N ALA A 73 8.54 -8.04 -14.19
CA ALA A 73 9.87 -8.60 -13.95
C ALA A 73 10.53 -7.92 -12.74
N PRO A 74 11.47 -8.60 -12.06
CA PRO A 74 12.27 -7.98 -11.00
C PRO A 74 12.82 -6.61 -11.41
N GLY A 75 12.79 -5.65 -10.52
CA GLY A 75 13.16 -4.28 -10.85
C GLY A 75 13.55 -3.45 -9.63
N THR A 76 13.79 -2.16 -9.88
CA THR A 76 14.11 -1.20 -8.82
C THR A 76 12.83 -0.65 -8.19
N TRP A 77 12.92 -0.42 -6.87
CA TRP A 77 11.87 0.18 -6.07
C TRP A 77 12.46 1.32 -5.23
N GLN A 78 12.01 2.52 -5.42
CA GLN A 78 12.55 3.72 -4.77
C GLN A 78 11.49 4.50 -3.96
N GLY A 79 10.30 3.95 -3.83
CA GLY A 79 9.15 4.72 -3.32
C GLY A 79 8.98 4.75 -1.80
N LEU A 80 9.49 3.76 -1.05
CA LEU A 80 9.26 3.65 0.39
C LEU A 80 10.42 2.96 1.10
N GLY A 81 10.93 3.60 2.15
CA GLY A 81 11.96 3.02 3.01
C GLY A 81 13.33 2.85 2.33
N SER A 82 14.14 1.93 2.86
CA SER A 82 15.50 1.64 2.41
C SER A 82 15.58 0.52 1.37
N LEU A 83 14.44 0.00 0.91
CA LEU A 83 14.42 -1.06 -0.09
C LEU A 83 14.54 -0.45 -1.48
N ASP A 84 15.46 -1.00 -2.28
CA ASP A 84 15.82 -0.50 -3.60
C ASP A 84 15.36 -1.39 -4.76
N ARG A 85 14.74 -2.54 -4.45
CA ARG A 85 14.31 -3.53 -5.44
C ARG A 85 13.02 -4.26 -5.03
N PHE A 86 12.43 -4.94 -6.01
CA PHE A 86 11.41 -5.97 -5.80
C PHE A 86 11.76 -7.21 -6.63
N ASP A 87 11.36 -8.39 -6.15
CA ASP A 87 11.67 -9.67 -6.79
C ASP A 87 10.62 -10.06 -7.82
N ARG A 88 9.37 -9.66 -7.64
CA ARG A 88 8.23 -9.90 -8.52
C ARG A 88 7.12 -8.90 -8.22
N GLY A 89 6.23 -8.72 -9.15
CA GLY A 89 5.09 -7.82 -8.96
C GLY A 89 4.00 -8.03 -9.99
N VAL A 90 2.88 -7.38 -9.78
CA VAL A 90 1.78 -7.31 -10.73
C VAL A 90 1.31 -5.85 -10.85
N ARG A 91 1.08 -5.41 -12.07
CA ARG A 91 0.37 -4.18 -12.42
C ARG A 91 -1.07 -4.53 -12.72
N LEU A 92 -1.99 -3.83 -12.08
CA LEU A 92 -3.42 -3.94 -12.29
C LEU A 92 -3.90 -2.63 -12.90
N SER A 93 -4.47 -2.69 -14.11
CA SER A 93 -4.95 -1.54 -14.86
C SER A 93 -6.43 -1.70 -15.15
N ALA A 94 -7.25 -0.77 -14.66
CA ALA A 94 -8.69 -0.75 -14.97
C ALA A 94 -8.94 -0.17 -16.36
N ALA A 95 -9.93 -0.70 -17.06
CA ALA A 95 -10.30 -0.22 -18.40
C ALA A 95 -10.96 1.16 -18.40
N LEU A 96 -11.42 1.65 -17.24
CA LEU A 96 -12.06 2.96 -17.12
C LEU A 96 -11.04 4.10 -17.29
N PRO A 97 -11.32 5.10 -18.11
CA PRO A 97 -10.40 6.20 -18.36
C PRO A 97 -10.21 7.09 -17.13
N GLY A 98 -8.97 7.51 -16.91
CA GLY A 98 -8.60 8.40 -15.79
C GLY A 98 -8.44 7.67 -14.46
N THR A 99 -8.37 6.35 -14.46
CA THR A 99 -7.94 5.56 -13.31
C THR A 99 -6.41 5.51 -13.24
N LEU A 100 -5.87 5.31 -12.05
CA LEU A 100 -4.44 5.06 -11.82
C LEU A 100 -4.19 3.56 -11.73
N ASP A 101 -3.05 3.10 -12.22
CA ASP A 101 -2.65 1.70 -12.08
C ASP A 101 -2.27 1.38 -10.64
N LEU A 102 -2.65 0.20 -10.16
CA LEU A 102 -2.20 -0.36 -8.89
C LEU A 102 -1.05 -1.33 -9.14
N LEU A 103 0.08 -1.13 -8.46
CA LEU A 103 1.20 -2.05 -8.47
C LEU A 103 1.33 -2.72 -7.10
N LEU A 104 1.39 -4.05 -7.11
CA LEU A 104 1.66 -4.87 -5.95
C LEU A 104 3.04 -5.51 -6.14
N LEU A 105 4.01 -5.08 -5.35
CA LEU A 105 5.42 -5.43 -5.48
C LEU A 105 5.85 -6.33 -4.32
N GLU A 106 6.33 -7.52 -4.61
CA GLU A 106 6.76 -8.51 -3.62
C GLU A 106 8.27 -8.57 -3.52
N LEU A 107 8.79 -8.56 -2.30
CA LEU A 107 10.20 -8.73 -1.97
C LEU A 107 10.36 -9.69 -0.80
N ASP A 108 11.36 -10.56 -0.87
CA ASP A 108 11.79 -11.43 0.22
C ASP A 108 13.11 -10.89 0.79
N VAL A 109 13.04 -10.19 1.94
CA VAL A 109 14.20 -9.58 2.61
C VAL A 109 14.88 -10.60 3.51
N VAL A 110 16.21 -10.67 3.48
CA VAL A 110 16.97 -11.42 4.47
C VAL A 110 17.20 -10.51 5.69
N PRO A 111 16.53 -10.76 6.83
CA PRO A 111 16.68 -9.90 8.00
C PRO A 111 18.06 -10.08 8.63
N THR A 112 18.66 -8.98 9.08
CA THR A 112 19.98 -8.99 9.73
C THR A 112 19.94 -9.75 11.05
N ASP A 113 18.87 -9.58 11.83
CA ASP A 113 18.71 -10.10 13.20
C ASP A 113 17.61 -11.18 13.29
N GLY A 114 17.38 -11.90 12.19
CA GLY A 114 16.39 -12.97 12.11
C GLY A 114 17.02 -14.37 12.20
N PRO A 115 16.18 -15.44 12.22
CA PRO A 115 16.65 -16.82 12.16
C PRO A 115 17.45 -17.08 10.87
N ALA A 116 18.54 -17.83 10.99
CA ALA A 116 19.42 -18.14 9.86
C ALA A 116 18.65 -18.78 8.69
N GLY A 117 18.81 -18.22 7.48
CA GLY A 117 18.16 -18.69 6.26
C GLY A 117 16.67 -18.39 6.18
N ALA A 118 16.11 -17.59 7.07
CA ALA A 118 14.75 -17.11 6.94
C ALA A 118 14.69 -15.80 6.12
N THR A 119 13.59 -15.61 5.40
CA THR A 119 13.27 -14.36 4.72
C THR A 119 12.03 -13.73 5.35
N LEU A 120 11.98 -12.42 5.34
CA LEU A 120 10.83 -11.60 5.70
C LEU A 120 10.12 -11.19 4.40
N PRO A 121 8.93 -11.71 4.13
CA PRO A 121 8.12 -11.24 3.01
C PRO A 121 7.65 -9.80 3.24
N VAL A 122 7.88 -8.95 2.25
CA VAL A 122 7.48 -7.53 2.24
C VAL A 122 6.66 -7.26 1.00
N LEU A 123 5.57 -6.54 1.15
CA LEU A 123 4.70 -6.08 0.08
C LEU A 123 4.76 -4.56 -0.04
N GLY A 124 5.08 -4.06 -1.23
CA GLY A 124 4.88 -2.67 -1.60
C GLY A 124 3.59 -2.49 -2.38
N VAL A 125 2.80 -1.50 -1.98
CA VAL A 125 1.67 -0.99 -2.75
C VAL A 125 2.08 0.32 -3.38
N CYS A 126 2.12 0.38 -4.70
CA CYS A 126 2.52 1.56 -5.46
C CYS A 126 1.45 1.93 -6.50
N VAL A 127 1.54 3.14 -7.02
CA VAL A 127 0.61 3.68 -8.01
C VAL A 127 1.37 4.11 -9.25
N ASP A 128 0.91 3.68 -10.43
CA ASP A 128 1.46 3.94 -11.76
C ASP A 128 2.91 3.48 -11.95
N ARG A 129 3.79 3.75 -10.99
CA ARG A 129 5.23 3.44 -11.07
C ARG A 129 5.75 2.93 -9.73
N PRO A 130 6.80 2.08 -9.74
CA PRO A 130 7.39 1.56 -8.50
C PRO A 130 7.95 2.62 -7.55
N ASP A 131 8.31 3.80 -8.06
CA ASP A 131 8.82 4.93 -7.26
C ASP A 131 7.73 5.77 -6.59
N ILE A 132 6.45 5.50 -6.88
CA ILE A 132 5.31 6.16 -6.24
C ILE A 132 4.66 5.20 -5.25
N GLY A 133 5.32 5.03 -4.10
CA GLY A 133 4.85 4.15 -3.04
C GLY A 133 3.73 4.77 -2.22
N VAL A 134 2.75 3.94 -1.87
CA VAL A 134 1.62 4.28 -1.00
C VAL A 134 1.80 3.68 0.39
N THR A 135 2.13 2.41 0.46
CA THR A 135 2.46 1.71 1.71
C THR A 135 3.42 0.55 1.46
N MET A 136 4.14 0.18 2.50
CA MET A 136 4.99 -1.01 2.55
C MET A 136 4.64 -1.82 3.79
N GLN A 137 4.39 -3.12 3.64
CA GLN A 137 3.98 -3.96 4.76
C GLN A 137 4.73 -5.31 4.79
N PRO A 138 5.26 -5.71 5.94
CA PRO A 138 5.47 -4.87 7.13
C PRO A 138 6.52 -3.78 6.85
N ASP A 139 6.43 -2.65 7.55
CA ASP A 139 7.40 -1.56 7.42
C ASP A 139 8.78 -1.90 7.99
N CYS A 140 8.85 -2.68 9.07
CA CYS A 140 10.10 -3.20 9.61
C CYS A 140 10.07 -4.70 9.98
N GLY A 141 8.93 -5.26 10.33
CA GLY A 141 8.74 -6.67 10.70
C GLY A 141 9.31 -7.09 12.05
N CYS A 142 9.88 -6.19 12.87
CA CYS A 142 10.40 -6.54 14.19
C CYS A 142 9.28 -6.80 15.19
N ASP A 143 9.59 -7.59 16.24
CA ASP A 143 8.61 -7.98 17.26
C ASP A 143 8.04 -6.76 18.01
N ALA A 144 8.79 -5.66 18.11
CA ALA A 144 8.33 -4.40 18.70
C ALA A 144 7.24 -3.70 17.88
N CYS A 145 7.30 -3.77 16.56
CA CYS A 145 6.34 -3.13 15.63
C CYS A 145 5.14 -4.02 15.28
N ASP A 146 5.12 -5.27 15.78
CA ASP A 146 4.03 -6.19 15.50
C ASP A 146 2.73 -5.76 16.21
N THR A 147 1.69 -5.50 15.44
CA THR A 147 0.33 -5.14 15.88
C THR A 147 -0.68 -6.26 15.64
N GLY A 148 -0.23 -7.42 15.18
CA GLY A 148 -1.07 -8.56 14.83
C GLY A 148 -1.45 -8.61 13.36
N SER A 149 -1.90 -9.78 12.92
CA SER A 149 -2.22 -10.03 11.51
C SER A 149 -3.40 -9.20 11.00
N ALA A 150 -4.37 -8.87 11.84
CA ALA A 150 -5.54 -8.09 11.43
C ALA A 150 -5.16 -6.67 11.03
N ASP A 151 -4.35 -5.98 11.84
CA ASP A 151 -3.88 -4.63 11.57
C ASP A 151 -2.97 -4.61 10.34
N LEU A 152 -2.07 -5.60 10.23
CA LEU A 152 -1.19 -5.76 9.07
C LEU A 152 -1.98 -5.89 7.76
N LEU A 153 -3.04 -6.71 7.74
CA LEU A 153 -3.88 -6.87 6.56
C LEU A 153 -4.72 -5.62 6.27
N SER A 154 -5.22 -4.93 7.30
CA SER A 154 -5.92 -3.65 7.12
C SER A 154 -5.01 -2.58 6.51
N ALA A 155 -3.74 -2.52 6.90
CA ALA A 155 -2.76 -1.60 6.33
C ALA A 155 -2.45 -1.85 4.84
N ILE A 156 -2.78 -3.04 4.33
CA ILE A 156 -2.73 -3.37 2.89
C ILE A 156 -4.06 -3.03 2.22
N ASP A 157 -5.17 -3.41 2.84
CA ASP A 157 -6.50 -3.26 2.25
C ASP A 157 -6.92 -1.80 2.08
N GLU A 158 -6.69 -0.97 3.10
CA GLU A 158 -7.14 0.42 3.12
C GLU A 158 -6.62 1.25 1.94
N PRO A 159 -5.32 1.26 1.61
CA PRO A 159 -4.83 2.01 0.46
C PRO A 159 -5.32 1.43 -0.88
N ILE A 160 -5.47 0.11 -1.01
CA ILE A 160 -6.06 -0.50 -2.21
C ILE A 160 -7.51 -0.05 -2.36
N MET A 161 -8.31 -0.13 -1.31
CA MET A 161 -9.71 0.31 -1.29
C MET A 161 -9.85 1.80 -1.61
N ALA A 162 -8.97 2.64 -1.07
CA ALA A 162 -8.95 4.06 -1.33
C ALA A 162 -8.68 4.36 -2.81
N LEU A 163 -7.70 3.67 -3.41
CA LEU A 163 -7.36 3.83 -4.82
C LEU A 163 -8.51 3.40 -5.74
N ILE A 164 -9.05 2.20 -5.54
CA ILE A 164 -10.13 1.67 -6.40
C ILE A 164 -11.46 2.39 -6.20
N GLY A 165 -11.69 2.94 -4.99
CA GLY A 165 -12.90 3.72 -4.67
C GLY A 165 -12.88 5.13 -5.21
N GLY A 166 -11.69 5.71 -5.42
CA GLY A 166 -11.48 7.08 -5.93
C GLY A 166 -12.43 8.14 -5.37
N PRO A 167 -12.17 9.41 -5.68
CA PRO A 167 -10.96 9.93 -6.30
C PRO A 167 -9.72 9.76 -5.39
N TYR A 168 -8.58 9.54 -6.02
CA TYR A 168 -7.30 9.41 -5.35
C TYR A 168 -6.29 10.42 -5.93
N VAL A 169 -5.64 11.20 -5.10
CA VAL A 169 -4.70 12.24 -5.54
C VAL A 169 -3.35 12.00 -4.88
N ILE A 170 -2.30 12.00 -5.70
CA ILE A 170 -0.92 12.01 -5.22
C ILE A 170 -0.26 13.28 -5.75
N LEU A 171 0.38 14.01 -4.84
CA LEU A 171 1.34 15.06 -5.17
C LEU A 171 2.73 14.51 -4.84
N HIS A 172 3.64 14.61 -5.79
CA HIS A 172 4.99 14.10 -5.66
C HIS A 172 5.99 15.15 -6.10
N ALA A 173 7.01 15.40 -5.27
CA ALA A 173 8.16 16.24 -5.52
C ALA A 173 9.41 15.55 -4.99
N GLU A 174 10.60 16.09 -5.27
CA GLU A 174 11.88 15.46 -4.89
C GLU A 174 12.01 15.28 -3.37
N ARG A 175 11.50 16.22 -2.57
CA ARG A 175 11.72 16.30 -1.12
C ARG A 175 10.47 16.16 -0.28
N TRP A 176 9.30 15.99 -0.89
CA TRP A 176 8.04 15.82 -0.20
C TRP A 176 7.03 15.09 -1.07
N HIS A 177 6.09 14.43 -0.43
CA HIS A 177 4.94 13.85 -1.11
C HIS A 177 3.67 14.02 -0.27
N ALA A 178 2.53 13.97 -0.93
CA ALA A 178 1.23 13.94 -0.28
C ALA A 178 0.30 13.00 -1.03
N GLN A 179 -0.60 12.37 -0.30
CA GLN A 179 -1.67 11.56 -0.87
C GLN A 179 -2.97 11.87 -0.16
N TRP A 180 -4.04 11.83 -0.92
CA TRP A 180 -5.38 12.15 -0.44
C TRP A 180 -6.44 11.28 -1.11
N HIS A 181 -7.45 10.93 -0.32
CA HIS A 181 -8.69 10.27 -0.74
C HIS A 181 -9.83 10.70 0.20
N HIS A 182 -11.09 10.33 -0.09
CA HIS A 182 -12.23 10.74 0.74
C HIS A 182 -12.14 10.34 2.22
N GLY A 183 -11.43 9.28 2.55
CA GLY A 183 -11.24 8.82 3.94
C GLY A 183 -10.15 9.56 4.71
N GLY A 184 -9.38 10.45 4.05
CA GLY A 184 -8.29 11.19 4.69
C GLY A 184 -7.12 11.46 3.76
N GLY A 185 -6.02 11.96 4.33
CA GLY A 185 -4.80 12.19 3.59
C GLY A 185 -3.59 12.31 4.49
N GLN A 186 -2.42 12.12 3.91
CA GLN A 186 -1.14 12.24 4.58
C GLN A 186 -0.10 12.94 3.71
N SER A 187 0.89 13.50 4.35
CA SER A 187 2.05 14.08 3.67
C SER A 187 3.32 13.81 4.47
N SER A 188 4.45 13.73 3.79
CA SER A 188 5.77 13.71 4.41
C SER A 188 6.73 14.63 3.67
N SER A 189 7.75 15.13 4.38
CA SER A 189 8.80 15.96 3.78
C SER A 189 10.13 15.79 4.51
N ASP A 190 11.24 15.86 3.77
CA ASP A 190 12.60 15.85 4.28
C ASP A 190 13.12 17.26 4.59
N GLY A 191 12.22 18.15 4.99
CA GLY A 191 12.50 19.55 5.31
C GLY A 191 12.33 20.50 4.12
N GLY A 192 11.41 21.45 4.29
CA GLY A 192 10.98 22.39 3.26
C GLY A 192 9.89 21.82 2.36
N GLY A 193 8.98 22.68 1.94
CA GLY A 193 7.79 22.33 1.15
C GLY A 193 6.53 22.96 1.77
N PRO A 194 5.39 22.83 1.09
CA PRO A 194 4.12 23.30 1.62
C PRO A 194 3.72 22.56 2.91
N ASP A 195 2.97 23.20 3.77
CA ASP A 195 2.48 22.55 4.98
C ASP A 195 1.40 21.50 4.67
N HIS A 196 1.15 20.58 5.61
CA HIS A 196 0.17 19.49 5.44
C HIS A 196 -1.21 20.02 5.04
N ARG A 197 -1.68 21.13 5.65
CA ARG A 197 -2.99 21.69 5.37
C ARG A 197 -3.09 22.23 3.94
N GLU A 198 -2.05 22.94 3.49
CA GLU A 198 -1.97 23.44 2.13
C GLU A 198 -1.98 22.31 1.11
N LEU A 199 -1.21 21.25 1.35
CA LEU A 199 -1.18 20.05 0.50
C LEU A 199 -2.54 19.36 0.44
N MET A 200 -3.22 19.21 1.58
CA MET A 200 -4.56 18.60 1.61
C MET A 200 -5.60 19.45 0.87
N GLN A 201 -5.56 20.77 1.00
CA GLN A 201 -6.45 21.67 0.26
C GLN A 201 -6.20 21.59 -1.25
N LEU A 202 -4.94 21.48 -1.66
CA LEU A 202 -4.55 21.33 -3.05
C LEU A 202 -5.09 20.01 -3.63
N CYS A 203 -4.93 18.91 -2.89
CA CYS A 203 -5.46 17.61 -3.28
C CYS A 203 -6.99 17.60 -3.43
N VAL A 204 -7.71 18.23 -2.50
CA VAL A 204 -9.20 18.33 -2.56
C VAL A 204 -9.64 19.07 -3.82
N ARG A 205 -8.98 20.18 -4.16
CA ARG A 205 -9.31 20.96 -5.37
C ARG A 205 -9.01 20.19 -6.64
N LEU A 206 -7.88 19.47 -6.68
CA LEU A 206 -7.53 18.57 -7.80
C LEU A 206 -8.53 17.43 -7.95
N ALA A 207 -8.96 16.83 -6.85
CA ALA A 207 -9.99 15.79 -6.85
C ALA A 207 -11.35 16.30 -7.36
N ALA A 208 -11.65 17.59 -7.13
CA ALA A 208 -12.83 18.27 -7.68
C ALA A 208 -12.69 18.64 -9.16
N GLY A 209 -11.53 18.40 -9.79
CA GLY A 209 -11.26 18.73 -11.18
C GLY A 209 -10.95 20.21 -11.42
N GLU A 210 -10.58 20.96 -10.37
CA GLU A 210 -10.16 22.34 -10.52
C GLU A 210 -8.76 22.45 -11.14
N GLU A 211 -8.57 23.45 -12.00
CA GLU A 211 -7.23 23.83 -12.42
C GLU A 211 -6.53 24.57 -11.26
N VAL A 212 -5.42 24.00 -10.79
CA VAL A 212 -4.63 24.58 -9.71
C VAL A 212 -3.17 24.74 -10.11
N GLN A 213 -2.54 25.78 -9.63
CA GLN A 213 -1.12 25.96 -9.79
C GLN A 213 -0.40 25.07 -8.77
N LEU A 214 0.39 24.13 -9.27
CA LEU A 214 1.23 23.28 -8.43
C LEU A 214 2.51 24.02 -8.01
N PRO A 215 3.13 23.65 -6.88
CA PRO A 215 4.50 24.02 -6.58
C PRO A 215 5.42 23.67 -7.77
N SER A 216 6.48 24.45 -8.01
CA SER A 216 7.30 24.41 -9.23
C SER A 216 7.99 23.06 -9.51
N ASP A 217 8.20 22.26 -8.47
CA ASP A 217 8.86 20.95 -8.50
C ASP A 217 7.89 19.77 -8.38
N ALA A 218 6.58 20.06 -8.28
CA ALA A 218 5.57 19.05 -8.02
C ALA A 218 4.93 18.50 -9.31
N THR A 219 4.62 17.22 -9.29
CA THR A 219 3.71 16.55 -10.21
C THR A 219 2.48 16.06 -9.48
N ALA A 220 1.34 16.00 -10.18
CA ALA A 220 0.10 15.48 -9.63
C ALA A 220 -0.35 14.25 -10.43
N LEU A 221 -0.73 13.20 -9.72
CA LEU A 221 -1.48 12.07 -10.25
C LEU A 221 -2.89 12.12 -9.68
N ILE A 222 -3.88 12.02 -10.54
CA ILE A 222 -5.30 12.11 -10.16
C ILE A 222 -6.01 10.90 -10.71
N GLY A 223 -6.46 10.01 -9.81
CA GLY A 223 -7.19 8.80 -10.14
C GLY A 223 -8.67 8.94 -9.88
N ARG A 224 -9.47 8.46 -10.83
CA ARG A 224 -10.90 8.23 -10.66
C ARG A 224 -11.17 6.86 -10.08
N SER A 225 -12.39 6.63 -9.61
CA SER A 225 -12.85 5.31 -9.19
C SER A 225 -12.71 4.27 -10.31
N TRP A 226 -12.31 3.06 -9.96
CA TRP A 226 -12.37 1.88 -10.83
C TRP A 226 -13.78 1.31 -10.95
N LEU A 227 -14.68 1.76 -10.06
CA LEU A 227 -16.08 1.33 -10.08
C LEU A 227 -16.86 2.21 -11.06
N PRO A 228 -17.74 1.61 -11.88
CA PRO A 228 -18.59 2.39 -12.81
C PRO A 228 -19.49 3.36 -12.03
N SER A 229 -19.53 4.61 -12.48
CA SER A 229 -20.46 5.62 -11.96
C SER A 229 -21.91 5.25 -12.25
N HIS A 230 -22.81 5.63 -11.38
CA HIS A 230 -24.26 5.51 -11.57
C HIS A 230 -24.77 6.47 -12.64
#